data_70a9ce1c5774f82749e6bfe17c4a0f7b
#
_entry.id   70a9ce1c5774f82749e6bfe17c4a0f7b
#
_cell.length_a   1.000
_cell.length_b   1.000
_cell.length_c   1.000
_cell.angle_alpha   90.00
_cell.angle_beta   90.00
_cell.angle_gamma   90.00
#
_symmetry.space_group_name_H-M   'P 1'
#
loop_
_entity.id
_entity.type
_entity.pdbx_description
1 polymer ?
#
loop_
_entity_poly.entity_id
_entity_poly.type
_entity_poly.pdbx_seq_one_letter_code
_entity_poly.pdbx_strand_id
1 'polypeptide(L)'
;MTHREKALQIMAERANCAQSVLGAFADELGLSEEQAMGVSFCFFSGARKADICGAVSGALMVIGMKYGQKKAGDMETRLNAARIEDEFLKRFADANGSCICRDLLGVDISIPEKAEYA
;
A
#
# COMPACT_ATOMS: atom_id res chain seq x y z
N MET A 1 5.13 -17.21 9.95
CA MET A 1 5.29 -16.52 8.67
C MET A 1 5.39 -15.02 8.89
N THR A 2 6.40 -14.37 8.31
CA THR A 2 6.55 -12.93 8.42
C THR A 2 5.53 -12.21 7.53
N HIS A 3 5.31 -10.92 7.77
CA HIS A 3 4.43 -10.13 6.90
C HIS A 3 4.94 -10.14 5.45
N ARG A 4 6.26 -10.06 5.26
CA ARG A 4 6.87 -10.12 3.93
C ARG A 4 6.56 -11.44 3.24
N GLU A 5 6.74 -12.55 3.93
CA GLU A 5 6.45 -13.88 3.38
C GLU A 5 4.99 -14.03 3.01
N LYS A 6 4.09 -13.55 3.89
CA LYS A 6 2.66 -13.60 3.63
C LYS A 6 2.26 -12.73 2.44
N ALA A 7 2.84 -11.54 2.33
CA ALA A 7 2.59 -10.66 1.18
C ALA A 7 3.03 -11.32 -0.13
N LEU A 8 4.20 -11.95 -0.13
CA LEU A 8 4.70 -12.65 -1.31
C LEU A 8 3.81 -13.84 -1.69
N GLN A 9 3.29 -14.55 -0.69
CA GLN A 9 2.38 -15.65 -0.92
C GLN A 9 1.07 -15.16 -1.57
N ILE A 10 0.51 -14.07 -1.05
CA ILE A 10 -0.72 -13.48 -1.61
C ILE A 10 -0.48 -12.99 -3.03
N MET A 11 0.67 -12.38 -3.28
CA MET A 11 1.06 -11.95 -4.63
C MET A 11 1.13 -13.15 -5.59
N ALA A 12 1.67 -14.28 -5.13
CA ALA A 12 1.76 -15.50 -5.92
C ALA A 12 0.39 -16.07 -6.27
N GLU A 13 -0.64 -15.75 -5.50
CA GLU A 13 -2.02 -16.13 -5.74
C GLU A 13 -2.74 -15.17 -6.70
N ARG A 14 -1.98 -14.35 -7.40
CA ARG A 14 -2.45 -13.38 -8.41
C ARG A 14 -3.20 -12.17 -7.83
N ALA A 15 -2.96 -11.84 -6.58
CA ALA A 15 -3.41 -10.58 -6.02
C ALA A 15 -2.47 -9.46 -6.49
N ASN A 16 -2.93 -8.22 -6.39
CA ASN A 16 -2.09 -7.09 -6.80
C ASN A 16 -1.23 -6.59 -5.63
N CYS A 17 -0.39 -5.58 -5.90
CA CYS A 17 0.56 -5.08 -4.92
C CYS A 17 -0.09 -4.50 -3.66
N ALA A 18 -1.15 -3.72 -3.81
CA ALA A 18 -1.85 -3.14 -2.65
C ALA A 18 -2.56 -4.23 -1.84
N GLN A 19 -3.22 -5.16 -2.51
CA GLN A 19 -3.89 -6.28 -1.87
C GLN A 19 -2.92 -7.16 -1.10
N SER A 20 -1.74 -7.38 -1.66
CA SER A 20 -0.73 -8.24 -1.03
C SER A 20 -0.22 -7.64 0.28
N VAL A 21 0.02 -6.34 0.31
CA VAL A 21 0.49 -5.68 1.52
C VAL A 21 -0.61 -5.61 2.57
N LEU A 22 -1.79 -5.10 2.23
CA LEU A 22 -2.87 -5.01 3.21
C LEU A 22 -3.31 -6.40 3.69
N GLY A 23 -3.40 -7.37 2.78
CA GLY A 23 -3.77 -8.74 3.12
C GLY A 23 -2.83 -9.39 4.10
N ALA A 24 -1.54 -9.06 4.03
CA ALA A 24 -0.53 -9.60 4.95
C ALA A 24 -0.77 -9.17 6.41
N PHE A 25 -1.45 -8.04 6.62
CA PHE A 25 -1.74 -7.49 7.94
C PHE A 25 -3.21 -7.68 8.36
N ALA A 26 -4.05 -8.26 7.49
CA ALA A 26 -5.50 -8.28 7.71
C ALA A 26 -5.90 -8.88 9.06
N ASP A 27 -5.32 -10.02 9.43
CA ASP A 27 -5.66 -10.70 10.69
C ASP A 27 -5.43 -9.81 11.91
N GLU A 28 -4.25 -9.19 11.99
CA GLU A 28 -3.94 -8.34 13.14
C GLU A 28 -4.70 -7.01 13.14
N LEU A 29 -5.24 -6.62 11.98
CA LEU A 29 -6.06 -5.41 11.88
C LEU A 29 -7.55 -5.69 12.12
N GLY A 30 -7.93 -6.95 12.28
CA GLY A 30 -9.32 -7.33 12.44
C GLY A 30 -10.15 -7.25 11.17
N LEU A 31 -9.50 -7.28 10.01
CA LEU A 31 -10.17 -7.31 8.71
C LEU A 31 -10.32 -8.74 8.23
N SER A 32 -11.45 -9.05 7.59
CA SER A 32 -11.56 -10.30 6.85
C SER A 32 -10.68 -10.22 5.61
N GLU A 33 -10.32 -11.37 5.06
CA GLU A 33 -9.55 -11.41 3.82
C GLU A 33 -10.30 -10.69 2.70
N GLU A 34 -11.61 -10.92 2.61
CA GLU A 34 -12.45 -10.29 1.60
C GLU A 34 -12.47 -8.76 1.73
N GLN A 35 -12.57 -8.25 2.97
CA GLN A 35 -12.54 -6.82 3.22
C GLN A 35 -11.20 -6.20 2.82
N ALA A 36 -10.10 -6.84 3.21
CA ALA A 36 -8.77 -6.36 2.89
C ALA A 36 -8.54 -6.34 1.37
N MET A 37 -8.94 -7.40 0.70
CA MET A 37 -8.79 -7.52 -0.76
C MET A 37 -9.64 -6.50 -1.49
N GLY A 38 -10.87 -6.30 -1.05
CA GLY A 38 -11.80 -5.37 -1.71
C GLY A 38 -11.39 -3.91 -1.58
N VAL A 39 -11.06 -3.47 -0.36
CA VAL A 39 -10.75 -2.06 -0.12
C VAL A 39 -9.46 -1.62 -0.80
N SER A 40 -8.52 -2.53 -1.00
CA SER A 40 -7.22 -2.21 -1.60
C SER A 40 -7.17 -2.47 -3.11
N PHE A 41 -8.19 -3.09 -3.69
CA PHE A 41 -8.13 -3.53 -5.08
C PHE A 41 -7.78 -2.42 -6.08
N CYS A 42 -8.39 -1.26 -5.97
CA CYS A 42 -8.24 -0.19 -6.97
C CYS A 42 -6.93 0.59 -6.87
N PHE A 43 -6.03 0.20 -5.96
CA PHE A 43 -4.78 0.93 -5.74
C PHE A 43 -3.57 0.31 -6.45
N PHE A 44 -3.76 -0.78 -7.18
CA PHE A 44 -2.65 -1.41 -7.89
C PHE A 44 -2.16 -0.53 -9.04
N SER A 45 -0.90 -0.72 -9.42
CA SER A 45 -0.26 0.02 -10.52
C SER A 45 -0.37 1.53 -10.33
N GLY A 46 -0.19 2.00 -9.09
CA GLY A 46 -0.27 3.42 -8.75
C GLY A 46 -1.65 3.99 -9.02
N ALA A 47 -2.71 3.28 -8.55
CA ALA A 47 -4.12 3.57 -8.83
C ALA A 47 -4.39 3.56 -10.34
N ARG A 48 -3.66 2.72 -11.08
CA ARG A 48 -3.71 2.53 -12.53
C ARG A 48 -3.30 3.79 -13.32
N LYS A 49 -2.64 4.73 -12.66
CA LYS A 49 -2.15 5.97 -13.26
C LYS A 49 -0.63 6.07 -13.14
N ALA A 50 0.03 5.00 -12.74
CA ALA A 50 1.47 4.96 -12.51
C ALA A 50 1.91 6.00 -11.46
N ASP A 51 1.02 6.34 -10.54
CA ASP A 51 1.28 7.27 -9.45
C ASP A 51 1.86 6.55 -8.23
N ILE A 52 1.34 6.80 -7.03
CA ILE A 52 1.87 6.20 -5.80
C ILE A 52 1.84 4.67 -5.90
N CYS A 53 2.97 4.03 -5.62
CA CYS A 53 3.10 2.58 -5.65
C CYS A 53 2.01 1.90 -4.83
N GLY A 54 1.37 0.86 -5.38
CA GLY A 54 0.31 0.12 -4.68
C GLY A 54 0.78 -0.48 -3.37
N ALA A 55 2.02 -0.93 -3.28
CA ALA A 55 2.58 -1.43 -2.02
C ALA A 55 2.66 -0.31 -0.98
N VAL A 56 2.99 0.91 -1.39
CA VAL A 56 2.99 2.08 -0.51
C VAL A 56 1.56 2.37 -0.05
N SER A 57 0.60 2.40 -0.98
CA SER A 57 -0.81 2.64 -0.63
C SER A 57 -1.33 1.59 0.35
N GLY A 58 -1.02 0.31 0.12
CA GLY A 58 -1.39 -0.76 1.05
C GLY A 58 -0.78 -0.57 2.43
N ALA A 59 0.49 -0.18 2.49
CA ALA A 59 1.16 0.10 3.75
C ALA A 59 0.56 1.30 4.47
N LEU A 60 0.15 2.34 3.72
CA LEU A 60 -0.53 3.50 4.30
C LEU A 60 -1.88 3.10 4.90
N MET A 61 -2.59 2.16 4.28
CA MET A 61 -3.83 1.61 4.85
C MET A 61 -3.55 0.91 6.18
N VAL A 62 -2.47 0.14 6.27
CA VAL A 62 -2.06 -0.52 7.51
C VAL A 62 -1.76 0.53 8.60
N ILE A 63 -1.02 1.57 8.26
CA ILE A 63 -0.70 2.66 9.19
C ILE A 63 -1.99 3.34 9.67
N GLY A 64 -2.92 3.61 8.74
CA GLY A 64 -4.20 4.20 9.08
C GLY A 64 -5.03 3.34 10.03
N MET A 65 -5.06 2.04 9.81
CA MET A 65 -5.79 1.11 10.67
C MET A 65 -5.18 1.02 12.06
N LYS A 66 -3.85 1.08 12.17
CA LYS A 66 -3.16 0.97 13.47
C LYS A 66 -3.11 2.27 14.24
N TYR A 67 -2.84 3.38 13.58
CA TYR A 67 -2.50 4.65 14.22
C TYR A 67 -3.41 5.79 13.84
N GLY A 68 -4.24 5.62 12.83
CA GLY A 68 -5.05 6.68 12.26
C GLY A 68 -6.20 7.13 13.15
N GLN A 69 -6.70 8.30 12.83
CA GLN A 69 -7.85 8.89 13.49
C GLN A 69 -9.09 8.05 13.21
N LYS A 70 -9.71 7.52 14.27
CA LYS A 70 -10.96 6.75 14.15
C LYS A 70 -12.18 7.61 14.45
N LYS A 71 -11.94 8.83 14.91
CA LYS A 71 -12.96 9.75 15.36
C LYS A 71 -12.61 11.13 14.80
N ALA A 72 -13.53 11.74 14.09
CA ALA A 72 -13.31 13.09 13.57
C ALA A 72 -13.04 14.05 14.72
N GLY A 73 -12.08 14.93 14.55
CA GLY A 73 -11.71 15.91 15.58
C GLY A 73 -10.64 15.47 16.54
N ASP A 74 -10.22 14.20 16.51
CA ASP A 74 -9.11 13.72 17.36
C ASP A 74 -7.78 14.16 16.74
N MET A 75 -7.40 15.41 17.03
CA MET A 75 -6.23 16.03 16.41
C MET A 75 -4.90 15.46 16.90
N GLU A 76 -4.84 14.99 18.15
CA GLU A 76 -3.63 14.38 18.68
C GLU A 76 -3.28 13.10 17.90
N THR A 77 -4.26 12.22 17.71
CA THR A 77 -4.09 11.00 16.95
C THR A 77 -3.75 11.32 15.49
N ARG A 78 -4.41 12.32 14.93
CA ARG A 78 -4.16 12.75 13.54
C ARG A 78 -2.72 13.17 13.33
N LEU A 79 -2.18 14.01 14.22
CA LEU A 79 -0.81 14.50 14.13
C LEU A 79 0.21 13.37 14.31
N ASN A 80 -0.05 12.47 15.26
CA ASN A 80 0.83 11.33 15.50
C ASN A 80 0.86 10.39 14.27
N ALA A 81 -0.29 10.09 13.70
CA ALA A 81 -0.39 9.23 12.52
C ALA A 81 0.29 9.87 11.31
N ALA A 82 0.12 11.18 11.11
CA ALA A 82 0.78 11.91 10.03
C ALA A 82 2.30 11.84 10.14
N ARG A 83 2.84 11.93 11.36
CA ARG A 83 4.28 11.79 11.60
C ARG A 83 4.78 10.39 11.23
N ILE A 84 4.02 9.36 11.59
CA ILE A 84 4.36 7.98 11.25
C ILE A 84 4.31 7.77 9.73
N GLU A 85 3.31 8.31 9.07
CA GLU A 85 3.18 8.27 7.63
C GLU A 85 4.36 8.92 6.93
N ASP A 86 4.74 10.13 7.35
CA ASP A 86 5.86 10.86 6.77
C ASP A 86 7.17 10.09 6.92
N GLU A 87 7.40 9.48 8.10
CA GLU A 87 8.58 8.69 8.34
C GLU A 87 8.61 7.45 7.44
N PHE A 88 7.49 6.76 7.29
CA PHE A 88 7.39 5.61 6.40
C PHE A 88 7.70 5.99 4.95
N LEU A 89 7.07 7.05 4.46
CA LEU A 89 7.26 7.50 3.08
C LEU A 89 8.72 7.87 2.82
N LYS A 90 9.36 8.55 3.78
CA LYS A 90 10.77 8.89 3.66
C LYS A 90 11.65 7.64 3.60
N ARG A 91 11.42 6.69 4.51
CA ARG A 91 12.20 5.45 4.54
C ARG A 91 12.01 4.62 3.29
N PHE A 92 10.78 4.55 2.79
CA PHE A 92 10.50 3.81 1.55
C PHE A 92 11.21 4.46 0.36
N ALA A 93 11.13 5.77 0.22
CA ALA A 93 11.78 6.49 -0.86
C ALA A 93 13.30 6.38 -0.78
N ASP A 94 13.88 6.48 0.44
CA ASP A 94 15.32 6.34 0.64
C ASP A 94 15.80 4.94 0.25
N ALA A 95 15.03 3.91 0.61
CA ALA A 95 15.40 2.52 0.34
C ALA A 95 15.20 2.12 -1.13
N ASN A 96 14.21 2.69 -1.81
CA ASN A 96 13.79 2.25 -3.15
C ASN A 96 13.95 3.32 -4.24
N GLY A 97 14.33 4.52 -3.88
CA GLY A 97 14.53 5.64 -4.81
C GLY A 97 13.30 6.48 -5.07
N SER A 98 12.10 5.97 -4.81
CA SER A 98 10.85 6.69 -5.05
C SER A 98 9.68 5.95 -4.41
N CYS A 99 8.55 6.65 -4.25
CA CYS A 99 7.26 6.06 -3.89
C CYS A 99 6.33 5.97 -5.11
N ILE A 100 6.79 6.39 -6.27
CA ILE A 100 5.97 6.52 -7.47
C ILE A 100 6.12 5.28 -8.35
N CYS A 101 5.00 4.69 -8.75
CA CYS A 101 4.97 3.47 -9.54
C CYS A 101 5.80 3.55 -10.82
N ARG A 102 5.63 4.60 -11.61
CA ARG A 102 6.39 4.76 -12.87
C ARG A 102 7.89 4.85 -12.67
N ASP A 103 8.32 5.46 -11.54
CA ASP A 103 9.74 5.54 -11.21
C ASP A 103 10.30 4.17 -10.81
N LEU A 104 9.54 3.43 -10.01
CA LEU A 104 9.96 2.12 -9.50
C LEU A 104 9.99 1.07 -10.61
N LEU A 105 9.03 1.09 -11.53
CA LEU A 105 8.97 0.18 -12.65
C LEU A 105 9.90 0.61 -13.80
N GLY A 106 10.25 1.89 -13.85
CA GLY A 106 11.04 2.43 -14.96
C GLY A 106 10.23 2.67 -16.24
N VAL A 107 8.91 2.47 -16.18
CA VAL A 107 8.01 2.73 -17.31
C VAL A 107 6.69 3.28 -16.80
N ASP A 108 6.02 4.07 -17.62
CA ASP A 108 4.69 4.62 -17.31
C ASP A 108 3.61 3.68 -17.84
N ILE A 109 3.08 2.84 -16.94
CA ILE A 109 2.07 1.85 -17.28
C ILE A 109 0.67 2.43 -17.49
N SER A 110 0.48 3.75 -17.26
CA SER A 110 -0.77 4.41 -17.62
C SER A 110 -0.90 4.54 -19.13
N ILE A 111 0.22 4.39 -19.86
CA ILE A 111 0.26 4.34 -21.33
C ILE A 111 -0.13 2.91 -21.72
N PRO A 112 -1.20 2.71 -22.51
CA PRO A 112 -1.70 1.36 -22.82
C PRO A 112 -0.66 0.38 -23.36
N GLU A 113 0.27 0.84 -24.20
CA GLU A 113 1.31 -0.02 -24.79
C GLU A 113 2.30 -0.52 -23.73
N LYS A 114 2.32 0.07 -22.55
CA LYS A 114 3.26 -0.29 -21.50
C LYS A 114 2.58 -0.94 -20.29
N ALA A 115 1.27 -1.13 -20.34
CA ALA A 115 0.51 -1.70 -19.22
C ALA A 115 0.96 -3.12 -18.87
N GLU A 116 1.53 -3.86 -19.79
CA GLU A 116 2.03 -5.22 -19.57
C GLU A 116 3.19 -5.30 -18.57
N TYR A 117 3.85 -4.17 -18.32
CA TYR A 117 4.95 -4.10 -17.35
C TYR A 117 4.46 -3.99 -15.90
N ALA A 118 3.18 -3.81 -15.69
CA ALA A 118 2.60 -3.79 -14.34
C ALA A 118 2.52 -5.21 -13.72
#